data_1c89bd232d3f48365f8c8357a6bf9e89
#
_entry.id   1c89bd232d3f48365f8c8357a6bf9e89
#
_cell.length_a   1.000
_cell.length_b   1.000
_cell.length_c   1.000
_cell.angle_alpha   90.00
_cell.angle_beta   90.00
_cell.angle_gamma   90.00
#
_symmetry.space_group_name_H-M   'P 1'
#
loop_
_entity.id
_entity.type
_entity.pdbx_description
1 polymer ?
#
loop_
_entity_poly.entity_id
_entity_poly.type
_entity_poly.pdbx_seq_one_letter_code
_entity_poly.pdbx_strand_id
1 'polypeptide(L)'
;MNMTLRHDADAIVRASIQAVLPDEAIRRALAEFRPGPGRTLLVAAGKAAWQMAKAAVDTLGQVDGGVVVTKYDHVKGSIPGVDCYEAGHPVPDNGSFFATARALELVQGLTADDTVLFLLSGGGSALFEQPFVSGEELQDITRQLLACGADIVEMNTIRKRLSRVKGGRFAQACAPAKVFAVVLSDILGDPLDMIASGPACPDASTCRQALAIAEKYDLKLSGEARRLLTVETPKTLDNVTTRITGSVRELCAAAAVQCRALGYEPMLLTDQLCCEAREAGSFLASVLSTHAGDGRRLAFLAGGETVVHLTGKGLGGRNQELALAAAPGIAGLNAAVFSVGSDGTDGPTDAAGGYVDGDTNAALQAAGLDVFEVLKQNDAYHALKEVDGLLVTGPTGTNVNDVAVALLRT
;
A
#
# COMPACT_ATOMS: atom_id res chain seq x y z
N MET A 1 -24.44 -15.47 -15.78
CA MET A 1 -23.00 -15.46 -15.30
C MET A 1 -22.27 -16.67 -15.89
N ASN A 2 -21.10 -16.44 -16.46
CA ASN A 2 -20.22 -17.49 -16.97
C ASN A 2 -19.38 -18.12 -15.85
N MET A 3 -19.76 -19.30 -15.39
CA MET A 3 -19.12 -19.96 -14.24
C MET A 3 -17.65 -20.28 -14.46
N THR A 4 -17.23 -20.52 -15.71
CA THR A 4 -15.80 -20.80 -15.99
C THR A 4 -14.95 -19.54 -15.81
N LEU A 5 -15.39 -18.41 -16.36
CA LEU A 5 -14.71 -17.13 -16.19
C LEU A 5 -14.74 -16.67 -14.72
N ARG A 6 -15.83 -16.94 -14.00
CA ARG A 6 -15.91 -16.65 -12.56
C ARG A 6 -14.91 -17.47 -11.75
N HIS A 7 -14.78 -18.77 -12.00
CA HIS A 7 -13.77 -19.60 -11.34
C HIS A 7 -12.34 -19.16 -11.66
N ASP A 8 -12.07 -18.78 -12.92
CA ASP A 8 -10.77 -18.23 -13.31
C ASP A 8 -10.48 -16.94 -12.55
N ALA A 9 -11.45 -16.01 -12.46
CA ALA A 9 -11.32 -14.77 -11.71
C ALA A 9 -11.05 -15.04 -10.21
N ASP A 10 -11.83 -15.90 -9.57
CA ASP A 10 -11.65 -16.25 -8.16
C ASP A 10 -10.27 -16.87 -7.87
N ALA A 11 -9.75 -17.67 -8.79
CA ALA A 11 -8.41 -18.25 -8.69
C ALA A 11 -7.31 -17.19 -8.81
N ILE A 12 -7.46 -16.24 -9.75
CA ILE A 12 -6.53 -15.15 -9.95
C ILE A 12 -6.52 -14.21 -8.72
N VAL A 13 -7.69 -13.82 -8.22
CA VAL A 13 -7.83 -12.97 -7.03
C VAL A 13 -7.14 -13.61 -5.82
N ARG A 14 -7.44 -14.89 -5.54
CA ARG A 14 -6.81 -15.59 -4.41
C ARG A 14 -5.30 -15.67 -4.53
N ALA A 15 -4.79 -16.06 -5.70
CA ALA A 15 -3.34 -16.18 -5.92
C ALA A 15 -2.63 -14.82 -5.81
N SER A 16 -3.23 -13.76 -6.34
CA SER A 16 -2.68 -12.41 -6.29
C SER A 16 -2.57 -11.88 -4.86
N ILE A 17 -3.65 -11.98 -4.08
CA ILE A 17 -3.67 -11.53 -2.69
C ILE A 17 -2.71 -12.37 -1.84
N GLN A 18 -2.74 -13.71 -1.99
CA GLN A 18 -1.84 -14.60 -1.25
C GLN A 18 -0.37 -14.23 -1.44
N ALA A 19 0.03 -13.88 -2.65
CA ALA A 19 1.41 -13.54 -2.97
C ALA A 19 1.90 -12.24 -2.29
N VAL A 20 1.01 -11.35 -1.91
CA VAL A 20 1.35 -10.06 -1.29
C VAL A 20 0.99 -9.99 0.20
N LEU A 21 0.57 -11.11 0.80
CA LEU A 21 0.40 -11.19 2.25
C LEU A 21 1.74 -10.91 2.94
N PRO A 22 1.73 -10.21 4.09
CA PRO A 22 2.95 -9.84 4.78
C PRO A 22 3.87 -11.03 5.08
N ASP A 23 3.31 -12.19 5.44
CA ASP A 23 4.07 -13.39 5.75
C ASP A 23 4.87 -13.92 4.54
N GLU A 24 4.22 -14.03 3.38
CA GLU A 24 4.87 -14.47 2.15
C GLU A 24 5.90 -13.47 1.64
N ALA A 25 5.55 -12.18 1.73
CA ALA A 25 6.43 -11.09 1.38
C ALA A 25 7.73 -11.13 2.22
N ILE A 26 7.61 -11.32 3.53
CA ILE A 26 8.76 -11.41 4.43
C ILE A 26 9.59 -12.67 4.15
N ARG A 27 8.99 -13.85 3.98
CA ARG A 27 9.74 -15.09 3.66
C ARG A 27 10.58 -14.93 2.39
N ARG A 28 10.01 -14.32 1.34
CA ARG A 28 10.74 -14.05 0.10
C ARG A 28 11.91 -13.09 0.32
N ALA A 29 11.68 -11.97 1.01
CA ALA A 29 12.73 -10.99 1.28
C ALA A 29 13.87 -11.59 2.11
N LEU A 30 13.55 -12.41 3.12
CA LEU A 30 14.55 -13.03 4.00
C LEU A 30 15.37 -14.12 3.31
N ALA A 31 14.96 -14.64 2.16
CA ALA A 31 15.81 -15.53 1.36
C ALA A 31 17.13 -14.85 0.94
N GLU A 32 17.14 -13.52 0.82
CA GLU A 32 18.33 -12.72 0.52
C GLU A 32 19.00 -12.11 1.76
N PHE A 33 18.41 -12.25 2.94
CA PHE A 33 18.94 -11.71 4.18
C PHE A 33 20.21 -12.47 4.60
N ARG A 34 21.29 -11.71 4.84
CA ARG A 34 22.58 -12.25 5.30
C ARG A 34 23.06 -11.40 6.48
N PRO A 35 22.69 -11.79 7.71
CA PRO A 35 23.14 -11.06 8.90
C PRO A 35 24.66 -11.17 9.07
N GLY A 36 25.23 -10.18 9.74
CA GLY A 36 26.62 -10.22 10.20
C GLY A 36 26.82 -11.22 11.33
N PRO A 37 28.06 -11.38 11.81
CA PRO A 37 28.38 -12.30 12.92
C PRO A 37 27.96 -11.77 14.31
N GLY A 38 27.56 -10.50 14.41
CA GLY A 38 27.09 -9.85 15.62
C GLY A 38 25.60 -10.07 15.90
N ARG A 39 24.98 -9.12 16.60
CA ARG A 39 23.57 -9.16 16.95
C ARG A 39 22.67 -8.94 15.72
N THR A 40 21.55 -9.63 15.70
CA THR A 40 20.45 -9.37 14.76
C THR A 40 19.30 -8.72 15.52
N LEU A 41 19.07 -7.43 15.27
CA LEU A 41 17.98 -6.67 15.87
C LEU A 41 16.85 -6.47 14.87
N LEU A 42 15.61 -6.47 15.37
CA LEU A 42 14.43 -6.28 14.55
C LEU A 42 13.72 -4.98 14.95
N VAL A 43 13.45 -4.11 13.98
CA VAL A 43 12.56 -2.96 14.16
C VAL A 43 11.48 -3.02 13.09
N ALA A 44 10.23 -2.98 13.49
CA ALA A 44 9.10 -3.01 12.54
C ALA A 44 8.13 -1.86 12.81
N ALA A 45 7.68 -1.19 11.75
CA ALA A 45 6.77 -0.06 11.86
C ALA A 45 5.71 -0.04 10.74
N GLY A 46 4.46 0.24 11.12
CA GLY A 46 3.33 0.32 10.18
C GLY A 46 2.16 -0.57 10.57
N LYS A 47 1.09 -0.53 9.79
CA LYS A 47 -0.15 -1.28 10.08
C LYS A 47 0.07 -2.80 10.09
N ALA A 48 0.94 -3.32 9.21
CA ALA A 48 1.28 -4.74 9.13
C ALA A 48 2.54 -5.11 9.93
N ALA A 49 3.10 -4.19 10.74
CA ALA A 49 4.39 -4.37 11.41
C ALA A 49 4.42 -5.60 12.33
N TRP A 50 3.35 -5.85 13.09
CA TRP A 50 3.27 -7.03 13.95
C TRP A 50 3.35 -8.33 13.15
N GLN A 51 2.56 -8.43 12.08
CA GLN A 51 2.51 -9.63 11.23
C GLN A 51 3.84 -9.85 10.50
N MET A 52 4.45 -8.78 9.97
CA MET A 52 5.78 -8.84 9.35
C MET A 52 6.85 -9.31 10.35
N ALA A 53 6.86 -8.76 11.56
CA ALA A 53 7.80 -9.13 12.62
C ALA A 53 7.62 -10.59 13.06
N LYS A 54 6.36 -11.03 13.23
CA LYS A 54 6.05 -12.42 13.56
C LYS A 54 6.57 -13.39 12.49
N ALA A 55 6.29 -13.09 11.21
CA ALA A 55 6.77 -13.89 10.08
C ALA A 55 8.32 -13.90 10.01
N ALA A 56 8.97 -12.77 10.31
CA ALA A 56 10.43 -12.69 10.33
C ALA A 56 11.03 -13.56 11.44
N VAL A 57 10.52 -13.48 12.66
CA VAL A 57 11.00 -14.29 13.78
C VAL A 57 10.72 -15.78 13.54
N ASP A 58 9.56 -16.14 13.01
CA ASP A 58 9.24 -17.53 12.65
C ASP A 58 10.18 -18.09 11.58
N THR A 59 10.66 -17.25 10.67
CA THR A 59 11.57 -17.65 9.59
C THR A 59 13.03 -17.74 10.07
N LEU A 60 13.47 -16.78 10.91
CA LEU A 60 14.85 -16.72 11.40
C LEU A 60 15.09 -17.60 12.63
N GLY A 61 14.03 -17.98 13.34
CA GLY A 61 14.07 -18.73 14.59
C GLY A 61 14.24 -17.85 15.83
N GLN A 62 15.09 -16.83 15.79
CA GLN A 62 15.29 -15.88 16.88
C GLN A 62 15.91 -14.56 16.41
N VAL A 63 15.77 -13.53 17.22
CA VAL A 63 16.46 -12.23 17.13
C VAL A 63 17.01 -11.86 18.50
N ASP A 64 18.06 -11.05 18.57
CA ASP A 64 18.72 -10.64 19.82
C ASP A 64 17.97 -9.51 20.54
N GLY A 65 16.97 -8.94 19.90
CA GLY A 65 16.07 -7.94 20.45
C GLY A 65 15.22 -7.32 19.34
N GLY A 66 14.09 -6.77 19.70
CA GLY A 66 13.24 -6.13 18.70
C GLY A 66 12.21 -5.18 19.27
N VAL A 67 11.75 -4.27 18.41
CA VAL A 67 10.67 -3.33 18.67
C VAL A 67 9.69 -3.31 17.50
N VAL A 68 8.42 -3.48 17.79
CA VAL A 68 7.31 -3.34 16.85
C VAL A 68 6.47 -2.13 17.23
N VAL A 69 6.15 -1.27 16.25
CA VAL A 69 5.21 -0.16 16.41
C VAL A 69 4.08 -0.31 15.40
N THR A 70 2.89 -0.58 15.86
CA THR A 70 1.72 -0.78 15.01
C THR A 70 0.51 0.03 15.48
N LYS A 71 -0.56 0.03 14.71
CA LYS A 71 -1.81 0.71 15.07
C LYS A 71 -2.49 -0.01 16.23
N TYR A 72 -3.28 0.72 17.03
CA TYR A 72 -4.15 0.14 18.06
C TYR A 72 -4.97 -1.03 17.53
N ASP A 73 -5.14 -2.07 18.35
CA ASP A 73 -5.84 -3.32 18.07
C ASP A 73 -5.18 -4.19 16.96
N HIS A 74 -3.90 -3.95 16.63
CA HIS A 74 -3.15 -4.72 15.64
C HIS A 74 -2.11 -5.68 16.23
N VAL A 75 -1.82 -5.62 17.51
CA VAL A 75 -0.99 -6.61 18.21
C VAL A 75 -1.85 -7.85 18.52
N LYS A 76 -1.50 -9.00 17.92
CA LYS A 76 -2.27 -10.25 18.06
C LYS A 76 -1.64 -11.25 19.03
N GLY A 77 -0.66 -10.81 19.81
CA GLY A 77 0.04 -11.63 20.79
C GLY A 77 1.52 -11.28 20.93
N SER A 78 2.23 -12.01 21.78
CA SER A 78 3.66 -11.82 22.00
C SER A 78 4.49 -12.42 20.86
N ILE A 79 5.62 -11.76 20.55
CA ILE A 79 6.66 -12.29 19.66
C ILE A 79 7.92 -12.49 20.50
N PRO A 80 8.53 -13.69 20.52
CA PRO A 80 9.72 -13.95 21.34
C PRO A 80 10.86 -12.97 21.03
N GLY A 81 11.40 -12.32 22.07
CA GLY A 81 12.50 -11.36 21.94
C GLY A 81 12.12 -9.99 21.36
N VAL A 82 10.82 -9.68 21.21
CA VAL A 82 10.35 -8.44 20.58
C VAL A 82 9.31 -7.76 21.45
N ASP A 83 9.55 -6.49 21.77
CA ASP A 83 8.58 -5.63 22.44
C ASP A 83 7.61 -5.04 21.42
N CYS A 84 6.31 -5.26 21.63
CA CYS A 84 5.26 -4.78 20.73
C CYS A 84 4.50 -3.62 21.35
N TYR A 85 4.40 -2.50 20.61
CA TYR A 85 3.72 -1.29 21.03
C TYR A 85 2.65 -0.91 20.02
N GLU A 86 1.56 -0.35 20.53
CA GLU A 86 0.47 0.20 19.74
C GLU A 86 0.43 1.72 19.84
N ALA A 87 0.03 2.37 18.76
CA ALA A 87 0.11 3.82 18.61
C ALA A 87 -0.98 4.39 17.70
N GLY A 88 -1.13 5.72 17.70
CA GLY A 88 -2.11 6.45 16.93
C GLY A 88 -1.82 6.49 15.44
N HIS A 89 -2.87 6.34 14.64
CA HIS A 89 -2.88 6.50 13.19
C HIS A 89 -4.25 7.02 12.73
N PRO A 90 -4.35 8.01 11.85
CA PRO A 90 -3.30 8.63 11.01
C PRO A 90 -2.49 9.74 11.70
N VAL A 91 -2.82 10.14 12.90
CA VAL A 91 -2.11 11.18 13.66
C VAL A 91 -1.20 10.52 14.68
N PRO A 92 0.12 10.85 14.71
CA PRO A 92 1.04 10.32 15.72
C PRO A 92 0.64 10.83 17.12
N ASP A 93 0.83 9.97 18.10
CA ASP A 93 0.53 10.24 19.52
C ASP A 93 1.72 9.89 20.43
N ASN A 94 1.52 9.96 21.74
CA ASN A 94 2.54 9.62 22.72
C ASN A 94 2.99 8.16 22.61
N GLY A 95 2.13 7.25 22.16
CA GLY A 95 2.46 5.85 21.88
C GLY A 95 3.49 5.75 20.75
N SER A 96 3.28 6.50 19.64
CA SER A 96 4.24 6.60 18.54
C SER A 96 5.60 7.11 19.00
N PHE A 97 5.60 8.20 19.80
CA PHE A 97 6.85 8.83 20.28
C PHE A 97 7.60 7.91 21.23
N PHE A 98 6.89 7.29 22.18
CA PHE A 98 7.48 6.36 23.13
C PHE A 98 8.09 5.14 22.44
N ALA A 99 7.32 4.47 21.59
CA ALA A 99 7.77 3.25 20.91
C ALA A 99 8.93 3.52 19.96
N THR A 100 8.93 4.65 19.25
CA THR A 100 10.04 5.05 18.38
C THR A 100 11.31 5.41 19.20
N ALA A 101 11.15 6.01 20.39
CA ALA A 101 12.28 6.23 21.29
C ALA A 101 12.90 4.90 21.74
N ARG A 102 12.08 3.87 22.06
CA ARG A 102 12.56 2.51 22.37
C ARG A 102 13.31 1.88 21.19
N ALA A 103 12.82 2.07 19.95
CA ALA A 103 13.54 1.61 18.77
C ALA A 103 14.90 2.32 18.60
N LEU A 104 14.98 3.64 18.87
CA LEU A 104 16.24 4.38 18.83
C LEU A 104 17.21 3.95 19.94
N GLU A 105 16.70 3.64 21.14
CA GLU A 105 17.52 3.10 22.24
C GLU A 105 18.08 1.71 21.88
N LEU A 106 17.26 0.83 21.29
CA LEU A 106 17.64 -0.51 20.87
C LEU A 106 18.83 -0.50 19.91
N VAL A 107 18.90 0.50 19.02
CA VAL A 107 19.97 0.60 18.01
C VAL A 107 21.19 1.42 18.48
N GLN A 108 21.27 1.81 19.74
CA GLN A 108 22.45 2.50 20.26
C GLN A 108 23.63 1.56 20.45
N GLY A 109 24.83 2.06 20.15
CA GLY A 109 26.09 1.34 20.40
C GLY A 109 26.24 0.09 19.52
N LEU A 110 25.62 0.04 18.35
CA LEU A 110 25.84 -1.02 17.38
C LEU A 110 27.23 -0.98 16.76
N THR A 111 27.72 -2.13 16.34
CA THR A 111 29.01 -2.33 15.65
C THR A 111 28.79 -2.67 14.17
N ALA A 112 29.85 -2.71 13.39
CA ALA A 112 29.79 -3.11 11.98
C ALA A 112 29.41 -4.60 11.78
N ASP A 113 29.54 -5.40 12.82
CA ASP A 113 29.17 -6.81 12.82
C ASP A 113 27.67 -7.04 13.08
N ASP A 114 27.00 -6.04 13.66
CA ASP A 114 25.58 -6.09 13.97
C ASP A 114 24.71 -5.83 12.71
N THR A 115 23.50 -6.36 12.70
CA THR A 115 22.55 -6.16 11.62
C THR A 115 21.18 -5.76 12.16
N VAL A 116 20.57 -4.75 11.57
CA VAL A 116 19.19 -4.34 11.85
C VAL A 116 18.30 -4.79 10.71
N LEU A 117 17.36 -5.69 11.00
CA LEU A 117 16.24 -6.00 10.12
C LEU A 117 15.15 -4.97 10.35
N PHE A 118 14.95 -4.09 9.37
CA PHE A 118 13.98 -3.00 9.44
C PHE A 118 12.79 -3.27 8.54
N LEU A 119 11.60 -3.48 9.12
CA LEU A 119 10.37 -3.86 8.44
C LEU A 119 9.41 -2.68 8.40
N LEU A 120 9.01 -2.25 7.22
CA LEU A 120 8.12 -1.11 7.01
C LEU A 120 6.88 -1.50 6.24
N SER A 121 5.72 -0.96 6.66
CA SER A 121 4.47 -1.03 5.92
C SER A 121 3.71 0.29 5.98
N GLY A 122 2.60 0.38 5.27
CA GLY A 122 1.74 1.56 5.24
C GLY A 122 1.37 2.08 6.64
N GLY A 123 1.22 3.38 6.75
CA GLY A 123 0.94 4.08 8.02
C GLY A 123 2.18 4.41 8.87
N GLY A 124 3.37 3.99 8.46
CA GLY A 124 4.63 4.23 9.18
C GLY A 124 4.94 5.71 9.41
N SER A 125 4.45 6.63 8.60
CA SER A 125 4.65 8.08 8.80
C SER A 125 4.10 8.62 10.12
N ALA A 126 3.01 8.02 10.64
CA ALA A 126 2.45 8.37 11.94
C ALA A 126 2.99 7.46 13.04
N LEU A 127 3.06 6.17 12.78
CA LEU A 127 3.42 5.15 13.77
C LEU A 127 4.90 5.20 14.17
N PHE A 128 5.80 5.51 13.22
CA PHE A 128 7.25 5.62 13.47
C PHE A 128 7.69 7.09 13.46
N GLU A 129 7.45 7.76 14.58
CA GLU A 129 7.74 9.19 14.75
C GLU A 129 8.35 9.46 16.12
N GLN A 130 9.44 10.21 16.13
CA GLN A 130 10.06 10.81 17.31
C GLN A 130 10.47 12.24 16.95
N PRO A 131 9.69 13.27 17.35
CA PRO A 131 9.99 14.62 16.95
C PRO A 131 11.18 15.23 17.72
N PHE A 132 11.85 16.20 17.11
CA PHE A 132 12.81 17.07 17.76
C PHE A 132 12.12 18.20 18.56
N VAL A 133 10.92 18.59 18.12
CA VAL A 133 10.05 19.58 18.79
C VAL A 133 9.02 18.85 19.68
N SER A 134 8.18 19.59 20.40
CA SER A 134 7.08 18.94 21.12
C SER A 134 6.10 18.27 20.18
N GLY A 135 5.42 17.21 20.66
CA GLY A 135 4.37 16.53 19.89
C GLY A 135 3.24 17.48 19.48
N GLU A 136 2.87 18.42 20.36
CA GLU A 136 1.85 19.43 20.09
C GLU A 136 2.27 20.36 18.94
N GLU A 137 3.52 20.81 18.92
CA GLU A 137 4.05 21.65 17.86
C GLU A 137 4.11 20.90 16.53
N LEU A 138 4.55 19.63 16.52
CA LEU A 138 4.55 18.80 15.31
C LEU A 138 3.13 18.65 14.74
N GLN A 139 2.14 18.40 15.61
CA GLN A 139 0.75 18.27 15.19
C GLN A 139 0.20 19.60 14.69
N ASP A 140 0.57 20.72 15.31
CA ASP A 140 0.16 22.05 14.86
C ASP A 140 0.73 22.40 13.48
N ILE A 141 2.03 22.18 13.26
CA ILE A 141 2.67 22.38 11.95
C ILE A 141 2.02 21.49 10.89
N THR A 142 1.69 20.26 11.24
CA THR A 142 1.00 19.32 10.31
C THR A 142 -0.39 19.86 9.95
N ARG A 143 -1.15 20.37 10.92
CA ARG A 143 -2.47 21.00 10.66
C ARG A 143 -2.35 22.23 9.77
N GLN A 144 -1.35 23.07 10.00
CA GLN A 144 -1.10 24.25 9.17
C GLN A 144 -0.83 23.85 7.71
N LEU A 145 0.04 22.84 7.48
CA LEU A 145 0.37 22.34 6.14
C LEU A 145 -0.86 21.74 5.42
N LEU A 146 -1.69 21.01 6.13
CA LEU A 146 -2.95 20.49 5.57
C LEU A 146 -3.93 21.62 5.23
N ALA A 147 -4.08 22.60 6.12
CA ALA A 147 -5.03 23.70 5.95
C ALA A 147 -4.65 24.66 4.80
N CYS A 148 -3.35 24.83 4.52
CA CYS A 148 -2.88 25.67 3.42
C CYS A 148 -2.81 24.95 2.07
N GLY A 149 -3.16 23.64 2.01
CA GLY A 149 -3.15 22.86 0.77
C GLY A 149 -1.75 22.47 0.28
N ALA A 150 -0.78 22.33 1.20
CA ALA A 150 0.53 21.80 0.86
C ALA A 150 0.42 20.37 0.33
N ASP A 151 1.12 20.07 -0.75
CA ASP A 151 1.17 18.71 -1.28
C ASP A 151 2.00 17.78 -0.38
N ILE A 152 1.91 16.47 -0.66
CA ILE A 152 2.59 15.46 0.17
C ILE A 152 4.11 15.59 0.14
N VAL A 153 4.70 16.07 -0.94
CA VAL A 153 6.15 16.30 -1.07
C VAL A 153 6.57 17.46 -0.19
N GLU A 154 5.83 18.57 -0.22
CA GLU A 154 6.04 19.74 0.62
C GLU A 154 5.88 19.39 2.12
N MET A 155 4.83 18.65 2.45
CA MET A 155 4.59 18.16 3.82
C MET A 155 5.76 17.31 4.33
N ASN A 156 6.21 16.33 3.53
CA ASN A 156 7.32 15.46 3.91
C ASN A 156 8.65 16.22 3.99
N THR A 157 8.88 17.24 3.14
CA THR A 157 10.06 18.10 3.19
C THR A 157 10.20 18.79 4.55
N ILE A 158 9.11 19.26 5.14
CA ILE A 158 9.08 19.85 6.48
C ILE A 158 9.20 18.74 7.56
N ARG A 159 8.37 17.70 7.49
CA ARG A 159 8.28 16.65 8.52
C ARG A 159 9.59 15.87 8.69
N LYS A 160 10.31 15.57 7.60
CA LYS A 160 11.61 14.90 7.64
C LYS A 160 12.63 15.68 8.51
N ARG A 161 12.59 17.02 8.52
CA ARG A 161 13.51 17.83 9.32
C ARG A 161 13.15 17.94 10.77
N LEU A 162 11.87 17.81 11.09
CA LEU A 162 11.38 17.86 12.47
C LEU A 162 11.45 16.49 13.19
N SER A 163 11.81 15.42 12.49
CA SER A 163 11.81 14.05 12.99
C SER A 163 13.23 13.50 13.22
N ARG A 164 13.40 12.70 14.29
CA ARG A 164 14.65 12.00 14.63
C ARG A 164 14.85 10.71 13.80
N VAL A 165 13.83 10.24 13.09
CA VAL A 165 13.87 8.96 12.38
C VAL A 165 13.64 9.09 10.87
N LYS A 166 12.90 10.11 10.39
CA LYS A 166 12.60 10.29 8.97
C LYS A 166 13.78 10.80 8.15
N GLY A 167 13.67 10.70 6.81
CA GLY A 167 14.68 11.20 5.88
C GLY A 167 16.07 10.59 6.08
N GLY A 168 16.14 9.29 6.29
CA GLY A 168 17.38 8.53 6.46
C GLY A 168 17.96 8.51 7.86
N ARG A 169 17.40 9.26 8.81
CA ARG A 169 17.98 9.43 10.15
C ARG A 169 17.95 8.16 10.99
N PHE A 170 16.94 7.29 10.81
CA PHE A 170 16.91 6.02 11.51
C PHE A 170 18.08 5.11 11.07
N ALA A 171 18.28 4.98 9.75
CA ALA A 171 19.41 4.20 9.25
C ALA A 171 20.77 4.81 9.63
N GLN A 172 20.86 6.14 9.68
CA GLN A 172 22.05 6.84 10.19
C GLN A 172 22.29 6.52 11.67
N ALA A 173 21.23 6.45 12.50
CA ALA A 173 21.34 6.08 13.91
C ALA A 173 21.79 4.63 14.12
N CYS A 174 21.52 3.74 13.16
CA CYS A 174 22.00 2.36 13.16
C CYS A 174 23.48 2.22 12.81
N ALA A 175 24.11 3.24 12.19
CA ALA A 175 25.50 3.14 11.77
C ALA A 175 26.46 2.91 12.95
N PRO A 176 27.52 2.04 12.80
CA PRO A 176 28.00 1.41 11.58
C PRO A 176 27.35 0.07 11.22
N ALA A 177 26.32 -0.38 11.94
CA ALA A 177 25.62 -1.63 11.63
C ALA A 177 24.93 -1.58 10.27
N LYS A 178 24.78 -2.75 9.64
CA LYS A 178 24.03 -2.90 8.40
C LYS A 178 22.52 -2.86 8.66
N VAL A 179 21.79 -2.18 7.81
CA VAL A 179 20.33 -2.17 7.82
C VAL A 179 19.80 -2.92 6.60
N PHE A 180 19.07 -3.99 6.83
CA PHE A 180 18.31 -4.67 5.79
C PHE A 180 16.84 -4.23 5.90
N ALA A 181 16.42 -3.31 5.04
CA ALA A 181 15.08 -2.76 5.05
C ALA A 181 14.17 -3.57 4.13
N VAL A 182 13.05 -4.04 4.66
CA VAL A 182 11.99 -4.71 3.89
C VAL A 182 10.75 -3.83 3.94
N VAL A 183 10.25 -3.44 2.77
CA VAL A 183 9.18 -2.47 2.62
C VAL A 183 7.98 -3.12 1.90
N LEU A 184 6.82 -3.13 2.57
CA LEU A 184 5.54 -3.32 1.91
C LEU A 184 5.03 -1.95 1.47
N SER A 185 4.89 -1.75 0.16
CA SER A 185 4.55 -0.45 -0.41
C SER A 185 3.06 -0.35 -0.72
N ASP A 186 2.43 0.68 -0.18
CA ASP A 186 1.06 1.09 -0.48
C ASP A 186 1.01 2.36 -1.36
N ILE A 187 2.16 2.80 -1.89
CA ILE A 187 2.27 4.00 -2.72
C ILE A 187 2.67 3.61 -4.15
N LEU A 188 1.94 4.10 -5.13
CA LEU A 188 2.22 3.84 -6.54
C LEU A 188 3.61 4.30 -6.96
N GLY A 189 4.33 3.43 -7.67
CA GLY A 189 5.71 3.68 -8.10
C GLY A 189 6.77 3.45 -7.03
N ASP A 190 6.37 3.00 -5.84
CA ASP A 190 7.25 2.61 -4.73
C ASP A 190 8.31 3.65 -4.32
N PRO A 191 7.96 4.94 -4.16
CA PRO A 191 8.94 5.97 -3.80
C PRO A 191 9.39 5.82 -2.34
N LEU A 192 10.54 5.17 -2.15
CA LEU A 192 11.09 4.82 -0.82
C LEU A 192 11.22 6.01 0.15
N ASP A 193 11.46 7.20 -0.38
CA ASP A 193 11.56 8.42 0.41
C ASP A 193 10.21 8.97 0.88
N MET A 194 9.11 8.48 0.29
CA MET A 194 7.73 8.81 0.68
C MET A 194 7.13 7.79 1.64
N ILE A 195 7.51 6.50 1.50
CA ILE A 195 7.02 5.43 2.39
C ILE A 195 7.54 5.67 3.80
N ALA A 196 6.64 5.84 4.77
CA ALA A 196 6.93 6.24 6.15
C ALA A 196 7.81 7.51 6.26
N SER A 197 7.86 8.35 5.22
CA SER A 197 8.76 9.50 5.06
C SER A 197 10.26 9.12 5.08
N GLY A 198 10.61 7.94 4.57
CA GLY A 198 11.96 7.47 4.28
C GLY A 198 12.89 7.29 5.46
N PRO A 199 12.60 6.51 6.51
CA PRO A 199 13.51 6.34 7.65
C PRO A 199 14.86 5.70 7.30
N ALA A 200 14.88 4.86 6.27
CA ALA A 200 16.07 4.18 5.77
C ALA A 200 16.38 4.54 4.30
N CYS A 201 15.98 5.73 3.87
CA CYS A 201 16.22 6.24 2.51
C CYS A 201 16.88 7.61 2.57
N PRO A 202 17.92 7.89 1.76
CA PRO A 202 18.48 9.22 1.62
C PRO A 202 17.41 10.26 1.24
N ASP A 203 17.49 11.46 1.79
CA ASP A 203 16.52 12.51 1.51
C ASP A 203 17.04 13.49 0.46
N ALA A 204 16.43 13.52 -0.71
CA ALA A 204 16.77 14.43 -1.79
C ALA A 204 16.37 15.89 -1.53
N SER A 205 15.42 16.16 -0.61
CA SER A 205 14.97 17.52 -0.30
C SER A 205 16.05 18.33 0.42
N THR A 206 16.07 19.64 0.22
CA THR A 206 17.11 20.53 0.77
C THR A 206 16.54 21.49 1.83
N CYS A 207 17.40 22.01 2.73
CA CYS A 207 17.06 23.08 3.67
C CYS A 207 16.45 24.29 2.96
N ARG A 208 16.97 24.65 1.79
CA ARG A 208 16.45 25.75 0.99
C ARG A 208 14.99 25.53 0.58
N GLN A 209 14.63 24.31 0.16
CA GLN A 209 13.25 23.96 -0.15
C GLN A 209 12.36 24.03 1.10
N ALA A 210 12.83 23.49 2.23
CA ALA A 210 12.07 23.54 3.48
C ALA A 210 11.79 24.97 3.95
N LEU A 211 12.77 25.85 3.89
CA LEU A 211 12.61 27.26 4.23
C LEU A 211 11.67 27.99 3.26
N ALA A 212 11.79 27.70 1.95
CA ALA A 212 10.90 28.28 0.94
C ALA A 212 9.44 27.83 1.13
N ILE A 213 9.20 26.57 1.51
CA ILE A 213 7.85 26.06 1.85
C ILE A 213 7.31 26.77 3.09
N ALA A 214 8.13 26.90 4.13
CA ALA A 214 7.73 27.60 5.35
C ALA A 214 7.37 29.07 5.11
N GLU A 215 8.09 29.74 4.22
CA GLU A 215 7.80 31.12 3.79
C GLU A 215 6.56 31.18 2.89
N LYS A 216 6.46 30.31 1.88
CA LYS A 216 5.32 30.24 0.94
C LYS A 216 3.97 30.18 1.68
N TYR A 217 3.92 29.40 2.76
CA TYR A 217 2.69 29.16 3.51
C TYR A 217 2.61 29.93 4.83
N ASP A 218 3.55 30.86 5.09
CA ASP A 218 3.65 31.62 6.34
C ASP A 218 3.49 30.77 7.60
N LEU A 219 4.19 29.61 7.62
CA LEU A 219 4.08 28.65 8.72
C LEU A 219 4.51 29.28 10.05
N LYS A 220 3.67 29.14 11.06
CA LYS A 220 3.97 29.58 12.43
C LYS A 220 4.84 28.53 13.10
N LEU A 221 6.12 28.81 13.20
CA LEU A 221 7.16 27.92 13.72
C LEU A 221 7.83 28.53 14.92
N SER A 222 8.12 27.72 15.94
CA SER A 222 9.02 28.14 17.03
C SER A 222 10.43 28.43 16.50
N GLY A 223 11.24 29.09 17.32
CA GLY A 223 12.65 29.30 17.00
C GLY A 223 13.42 27.97 16.80
N GLU A 224 13.06 26.92 17.56
CA GLU A 224 13.65 25.60 17.43
C GLU A 224 13.24 24.93 16.11
N ALA A 225 11.95 24.88 15.79
CA ALA A 225 11.47 24.32 14.53
C ALA A 225 12.10 25.04 13.33
N ARG A 226 12.19 26.36 13.34
CA ARG A 226 12.84 27.13 12.28
C ARG A 226 14.33 26.79 12.13
N ARG A 227 15.05 26.63 13.25
CA ARG A 227 16.46 26.19 13.25
C ARG A 227 16.60 24.78 12.66
N LEU A 228 15.71 23.86 12.98
CA LEU A 228 15.73 22.49 12.44
C LEU A 228 15.55 22.47 10.92
N LEU A 229 14.79 23.40 10.34
CA LEU A 229 14.66 23.50 8.88
C LEU A 229 15.98 23.90 8.18
N THR A 230 16.96 24.42 8.91
CA THR A 230 18.30 24.76 8.38
C THR A 230 19.30 23.59 8.49
N VAL A 231 18.90 22.46 9.09
CA VAL A 231 19.76 21.26 9.25
C VAL A 231 19.45 20.27 8.15
N GLU A 232 20.45 19.91 7.34
CA GLU A 232 20.27 18.93 6.28
C GLU A 232 20.03 17.52 6.84
N THR A 233 19.19 16.78 6.15
CA THR A 233 18.97 15.36 6.34
C THR A 233 20.07 14.55 5.64
N PRO A 234 20.30 13.27 6.00
CA PRO A 234 21.24 12.39 5.31
C PRO A 234 21.02 12.35 3.79
N LYS A 235 22.07 12.62 3.01
CA LYS A 235 22.04 12.63 1.54
C LYS A 235 22.55 11.31 0.96
N THR A 236 23.29 10.55 1.73
CA THR A 236 23.81 9.22 1.39
C THR A 236 23.68 8.30 2.60
N LEU A 237 23.49 7.02 2.35
CA LEU A 237 23.45 5.97 3.35
C LEU A 237 24.17 4.75 2.79
N ASP A 238 25.35 4.43 3.34
CA ASP A 238 26.20 3.35 2.83
C ASP A 238 25.93 2.01 3.56
N ASN A 239 25.13 2.03 4.61
CA ASN A 239 24.82 0.88 5.44
C ASN A 239 23.44 0.24 5.17
N VAL A 240 22.71 0.66 4.13
CA VAL A 240 21.34 0.21 3.88
C VAL A 240 21.26 -0.66 2.63
N THR A 241 20.58 -1.79 2.76
CA THR A 241 20.08 -2.58 1.62
C THR A 241 18.56 -2.65 1.73
N THR A 242 17.84 -2.22 0.71
CA THR A 242 16.37 -2.21 0.71
C THR A 242 15.82 -3.26 -0.25
N ARG A 243 14.77 -3.96 0.20
CA ARG A 243 13.92 -4.82 -0.61
C ARG A 243 12.47 -4.35 -0.50
N ILE A 244 11.89 -4.01 -1.64
CA ILE A 244 10.46 -3.79 -1.74
C ILE A 244 9.83 -5.14 -1.99
N THR A 245 8.86 -5.50 -1.17
CA THR A 245 8.12 -6.74 -1.28
C THR A 245 6.66 -6.48 -0.87
N GLY A 246 5.71 -7.06 -1.61
CA GLY A 246 4.31 -6.66 -1.46
C GLY A 246 4.12 -5.23 -1.98
N SER A 247 3.92 -5.12 -3.27
CA SER A 247 3.56 -3.89 -3.98
C SER A 247 2.51 -4.21 -5.05
N VAL A 248 1.89 -3.18 -5.62
CA VAL A 248 0.96 -3.36 -6.74
C VAL A 248 1.62 -4.10 -7.91
N ARG A 249 2.92 -3.90 -8.12
CA ARG A 249 3.69 -4.61 -9.15
C ARG A 249 3.74 -6.12 -8.87
N GLU A 250 3.98 -6.52 -7.62
CA GLU A 250 3.98 -7.93 -7.23
C GLU A 250 2.58 -8.53 -7.29
N LEU A 251 1.55 -7.76 -6.90
CA LEU A 251 0.14 -8.15 -7.04
C LEU A 251 -0.20 -8.48 -8.50
N CYS A 252 0.17 -7.60 -9.43
CA CYS A 252 -0.01 -7.81 -10.88
C CYS A 252 0.83 -8.99 -11.41
N ALA A 253 2.07 -9.13 -10.96
CA ALA A 253 2.93 -10.22 -11.37
C ALA A 253 2.37 -11.59 -10.96
N ALA A 254 1.84 -11.69 -9.73
CA ALA A 254 1.18 -12.91 -9.24
C ALA A 254 -0.11 -13.21 -10.03
N ALA A 255 -0.91 -12.17 -10.33
CA ALA A 255 -2.08 -12.31 -11.20
C ALA A 255 -1.68 -12.85 -12.59
N ALA A 256 -0.60 -12.32 -13.19
CA ALA A 256 -0.11 -12.77 -14.48
C ALA A 256 0.39 -14.22 -14.45
N VAL A 257 1.04 -14.65 -13.37
CA VAL A 257 1.46 -16.06 -13.19
C VAL A 257 0.23 -16.97 -13.17
N GLN A 258 -0.80 -16.61 -12.41
CA GLN A 258 -2.02 -17.40 -12.33
C GLN A 258 -2.79 -17.41 -13.66
N CYS A 259 -2.85 -16.27 -14.38
CA CYS A 259 -3.42 -16.23 -15.74
C CYS A 259 -2.73 -17.22 -16.68
N ARG A 260 -1.39 -17.31 -16.66
CA ARG A 260 -0.66 -18.30 -17.47
C ARG A 260 -1.01 -19.73 -17.08
N ALA A 261 -1.11 -20.02 -15.78
CA ALA A 261 -1.48 -21.35 -15.28
C ALA A 261 -2.89 -21.78 -15.74
N LEU A 262 -3.79 -20.82 -15.95
CA LEU A 262 -5.13 -21.02 -16.48
C LEU A 262 -5.19 -21.02 -18.03
N GLY A 263 -4.03 -20.88 -18.70
CA GLY A 263 -3.91 -20.92 -20.15
C GLY A 263 -4.22 -19.59 -20.86
N TYR A 264 -4.18 -18.47 -20.15
CA TYR A 264 -4.25 -17.13 -20.75
C TYR A 264 -2.85 -16.61 -21.09
N GLU A 265 -2.78 -15.73 -22.08
CA GLU A 265 -1.61 -14.91 -22.38
C GLU A 265 -1.73 -13.59 -21.65
N PRO A 266 -1.03 -13.37 -20.51
CA PRO A 266 -1.17 -12.14 -19.75
C PRO A 266 -0.34 -11.02 -20.33
N MET A 267 -0.94 -9.83 -20.36
CA MET A 267 -0.30 -8.57 -20.74
C MET A 267 -0.54 -7.54 -19.63
N LEU A 268 0.54 -7.07 -19.01
CA LEU A 268 0.47 -5.96 -18.07
C LEU A 268 0.38 -4.65 -18.85
N LEU A 269 -0.74 -3.96 -18.71
CA LEU A 269 -0.98 -2.65 -19.32
C LEU A 269 -0.28 -1.55 -18.52
N THR A 270 -0.43 -1.58 -17.19
CA THR A 270 0.16 -0.62 -16.25
C THR A 270 0.16 -1.18 -14.84
N ASP A 271 1.10 -0.73 -14.02
CA ASP A 271 1.10 -0.88 -12.56
C ASP A 271 0.93 0.47 -11.83
N GLN A 272 0.46 1.49 -12.56
CA GLN A 272 0.28 2.86 -12.08
C GLN A 272 -1.08 3.45 -12.51
N LEU A 273 -2.13 2.62 -12.53
CA LEU A 273 -3.47 3.06 -12.88
C LEU A 273 -3.99 4.06 -11.83
N CYS A 274 -4.24 5.30 -12.21
CA CYS A 274 -4.72 6.33 -11.30
C CYS A 274 -5.68 7.31 -12.00
N CYS A 275 -6.74 6.79 -12.60
CA CYS A 275 -7.82 7.56 -13.23
C CYS A 275 -9.15 7.28 -12.53
N GLU A 276 -10.23 7.86 -13.04
CA GLU A 276 -11.57 7.55 -12.54
C GLU A 276 -11.94 6.09 -12.84
N ALA A 277 -12.50 5.40 -11.85
CA ALA A 277 -12.75 3.96 -11.90
C ALA A 277 -13.64 3.54 -13.08
N ARG A 278 -14.73 4.28 -13.33
CA ARG A 278 -15.64 3.99 -14.48
C ARG A 278 -14.96 4.14 -15.83
N GLU A 279 -14.02 5.09 -15.98
CA GLU A 279 -13.27 5.28 -17.21
C GLU A 279 -12.27 4.14 -17.44
N ALA A 280 -11.62 3.68 -16.37
CA ALA A 280 -10.76 2.50 -16.44
C ALA A 280 -11.54 1.24 -16.85
N GLY A 281 -12.73 1.02 -16.31
CA GLY A 281 -13.61 -0.10 -16.69
C GLY A 281 -14.03 -0.05 -18.16
N SER A 282 -14.46 1.11 -18.63
CA SER A 282 -14.82 1.33 -20.03
C SER A 282 -13.63 1.12 -20.97
N PHE A 283 -12.45 1.57 -20.57
CA PHE A 283 -11.20 1.34 -21.32
C PHE A 283 -10.87 -0.15 -21.44
N LEU A 284 -10.90 -0.90 -20.33
CA LEU A 284 -10.65 -2.34 -20.34
C LEU A 284 -11.65 -3.10 -21.21
N ALA A 285 -12.92 -2.72 -21.20
CA ALA A 285 -13.94 -3.28 -22.08
C ALA A 285 -13.62 -3.02 -23.57
N SER A 286 -13.15 -1.81 -23.91
CA SER A 286 -12.75 -1.49 -25.29
C SER A 286 -11.54 -2.28 -25.76
N VAL A 287 -10.57 -2.56 -24.87
CA VAL A 287 -9.43 -3.44 -25.15
C VAL A 287 -9.92 -4.84 -25.48
N LEU A 288 -10.82 -5.42 -24.66
CA LEU A 288 -11.40 -6.75 -24.91
C LEU A 288 -12.14 -6.82 -26.24
N SER A 289 -12.95 -5.80 -26.55
CA SER A 289 -13.70 -5.72 -27.81
C SER A 289 -12.76 -5.67 -29.03
N THR A 290 -11.63 -4.98 -28.93
CA THR A 290 -10.61 -4.92 -30.00
C THR A 290 -10.04 -6.29 -30.30
N HIS A 291 -9.85 -7.13 -29.29
CA HIS A 291 -9.20 -8.44 -29.41
C HIS A 291 -10.20 -9.62 -29.50
N ALA A 292 -11.51 -9.36 -29.50
CA ALA A 292 -12.54 -10.42 -29.46
C ALA A 292 -12.46 -11.42 -30.64
N GLY A 293 -11.86 -11.00 -31.78
CA GLY A 293 -11.69 -11.85 -32.97
C GLY A 293 -10.34 -12.54 -33.10
N ASP A 294 -9.40 -12.37 -32.16
CA ASP A 294 -8.01 -12.83 -32.30
C ASP A 294 -7.85 -14.34 -32.20
N GLY A 295 -8.87 -15.09 -31.76
CA GLY A 295 -8.79 -16.54 -31.56
C GLY A 295 -7.82 -16.94 -30.43
N ARG A 296 -7.50 -16.03 -29.51
CA ARG A 296 -6.54 -16.21 -28.40
C ARG A 296 -7.23 -16.08 -27.06
N ARG A 297 -6.67 -16.74 -26.06
CA ARG A 297 -7.07 -16.53 -24.66
C ARG A 297 -6.17 -15.46 -24.05
N LEU A 298 -6.70 -14.27 -23.84
CA LEU A 298 -5.94 -13.11 -23.40
C LEU A 298 -6.33 -12.67 -21.99
N ALA A 299 -5.38 -12.14 -21.23
CA ALA A 299 -5.62 -11.49 -19.97
C ALA A 299 -4.88 -10.15 -19.95
N PHE A 300 -5.62 -9.05 -19.81
CA PHE A 300 -5.05 -7.71 -19.67
C PHE A 300 -5.12 -7.32 -18.20
N LEU A 301 -3.98 -6.89 -17.63
CA LEU A 301 -3.84 -6.57 -16.22
C LEU A 301 -3.51 -5.10 -16.06
N ALA A 302 -4.16 -4.45 -15.09
CA ALA A 302 -3.85 -3.10 -14.69
C ALA A 302 -3.86 -3.00 -13.16
N GLY A 303 -2.76 -2.56 -12.59
CA GLY A 303 -2.65 -2.33 -11.15
C GLY A 303 -2.58 -0.86 -10.82
N GLY A 304 -3.08 -0.48 -9.66
CA GLY A 304 -3.04 0.91 -9.24
C GLY A 304 -4.07 1.27 -8.18
N GLU A 305 -4.43 2.52 -8.14
CA GLU A 305 -5.45 3.05 -7.24
C GLU A 305 -6.33 4.05 -8.00
N THR A 306 -7.49 3.59 -8.46
CA THR A 306 -8.47 4.45 -9.14
C THR A 306 -9.24 5.31 -8.14
N VAL A 307 -9.91 6.35 -8.62
CA VAL A 307 -10.73 7.24 -7.80
C VAL A 307 -12.19 7.18 -8.20
N VAL A 308 -13.09 7.54 -7.28
CA VAL A 308 -14.51 7.69 -7.52
C VAL A 308 -14.91 9.14 -7.28
N HIS A 309 -15.55 9.78 -8.24
CA HIS A 309 -16.21 11.05 -8.03
C HIS A 309 -17.64 10.81 -7.51
N LEU A 310 -17.87 11.18 -6.26
CA LEU A 310 -19.17 11.02 -5.62
C LEU A 310 -20.15 12.05 -6.19
N THR A 311 -21.12 11.57 -6.96
CA THR A 311 -22.22 12.38 -7.53
C THR A 311 -23.58 11.98 -6.98
N GLY A 312 -23.69 10.77 -6.45
CA GLY A 312 -24.88 10.18 -5.87
C GLY A 312 -24.76 9.90 -4.36
N LYS A 313 -25.69 9.10 -3.84
CA LYS A 313 -25.77 8.69 -2.44
C LYS A 313 -25.77 7.15 -2.29
N GLY A 314 -25.46 6.44 -3.35
CA GLY A 314 -25.43 4.99 -3.37
C GLY A 314 -24.27 4.41 -2.58
N LEU A 315 -24.14 3.10 -2.60
CA LEU A 315 -23.13 2.34 -1.92
C LEU A 315 -22.23 1.65 -2.94
N GLY A 316 -20.92 1.71 -2.74
CA GLY A 316 -19.94 1.07 -3.61
C GLY A 316 -18.52 1.53 -3.31
N GLY A 317 -17.60 1.05 -4.13
CA GLY A 317 -16.20 1.44 -4.10
C GLY A 317 -15.61 1.48 -5.51
N ARG A 318 -14.35 1.87 -5.62
CA ARG A 318 -13.65 2.07 -6.89
C ARG A 318 -13.52 0.78 -7.72
N ASN A 319 -13.28 -0.35 -7.05
CA ASN A 319 -13.15 -1.63 -7.72
C ASN A 319 -14.48 -2.15 -8.24
N GLN A 320 -15.55 -1.90 -7.51
CA GLN A 320 -16.92 -2.22 -7.90
C GLN A 320 -17.38 -1.35 -9.08
N GLU A 321 -17.12 -0.03 -9.04
CA GLU A 321 -17.46 0.88 -10.16
C GLU A 321 -16.67 0.54 -11.43
N LEU A 322 -15.38 0.22 -11.31
CA LEU A 322 -14.55 -0.19 -12.44
C LEU A 322 -15.13 -1.43 -13.12
N ALA A 323 -15.42 -2.48 -12.34
CA ALA A 323 -16.00 -3.70 -12.90
C ALA A 323 -17.36 -3.44 -13.55
N LEU A 324 -18.28 -2.76 -12.84
CA LEU A 324 -19.62 -2.48 -13.34
C LEU A 324 -19.61 -1.67 -14.65
N ALA A 325 -18.72 -0.69 -14.76
CA ALA A 325 -18.60 0.17 -15.94
C ALA A 325 -18.16 -0.61 -17.20
N ALA A 326 -17.50 -1.75 -17.05
CA ALA A 326 -17.11 -2.60 -18.17
C ALA A 326 -18.28 -3.41 -18.74
N ALA A 327 -19.34 -3.67 -17.97
CA ALA A 327 -20.41 -4.60 -18.35
C ALA A 327 -21.10 -4.28 -19.70
N PRO A 328 -21.44 -3.02 -20.04
CA PRO A 328 -22.04 -2.72 -21.34
C PRO A 328 -21.10 -3.00 -22.51
N GLY A 329 -19.79 -2.69 -22.36
CA GLY A 329 -18.82 -2.81 -23.44
C GLY A 329 -18.39 -4.26 -23.75
N ILE A 330 -18.63 -5.20 -22.83
CA ILE A 330 -18.32 -6.63 -23.02
C ILE A 330 -19.59 -7.49 -23.22
N ALA A 331 -20.76 -6.87 -23.33
CA ALA A 331 -22.02 -7.58 -23.47
C ALA A 331 -22.00 -8.56 -24.65
N GLY A 332 -22.33 -9.84 -24.39
CA GLY A 332 -22.33 -10.91 -25.38
C GLY A 332 -20.95 -11.48 -25.74
N LEU A 333 -19.85 -10.95 -25.20
CA LEU A 333 -18.51 -11.52 -25.38
C LEU A 333 -18.26 -12.68 -24.40
N ASN A 334 -17.44 -13.64 -24.80
CA ASN A 334 -16.89 -14.65 -23.88
C ASN A 334 -15.72 -14.04 -23.08
N ALA A 335 -16.03 -13.02 -22.29
CA ALA A 335 -15.10 -12.16 -21.59
C ALA A 335 -15.58 -11.82 -20.17
N ALA A 336 -14.66 -11.44 -19.32
CA ALA A 336 -14.96 -10.92 -17.99
C ALA A 336 -14.02 -9.77 -17.63
N VAL A 337 -14.51 -8.84 -16.81
CA VAL A 337 -13.68 -7.80 -16.15
C VAL A 337 -13.95 -7.86 -14.65
N PHE A 338 -12.88 -7.86 -13.87
CA PHE A 338 -12.97 -7.76 -12.42
C PHE A 338 -11.88 -6.87 -11.86
N SER A 339 -12.14 -6.28 -10.72
CA SER A 339 -11.18 -5.47 -9.98
C SER A 339 -11.33 -5.74 -8.49
N VAL A 340 -10.21 -5.78 -7.77
CA VAL A 340 -10.17 -6.12 -6.36
C VAL A 340 -9.12 -5.33 -5.61
N GLY A 341 -9.48 -4.82 -4.42
CA GLY A 341 -8.55 -4.26 -3.45
C GLY A 341 -7.82 -5.36 -2.69
N SER A 342 -6.51 -5.24 -2.59
CA SER A 342 -5.68 -6.24 -1.89
C SER A 342 -5.96 -6.34 -0.40
N ASP A 343 -6.51 -5.29 0.22
CA ASP A 343 -6.88 -5.25 1.65
C ASP A 343 -8.19 -5.98 1.98
N GLY A 344 -8.94 -6.37 0.95
CA GLY A 344 -10.20 -7.10 1.09
C GLY A 344 -11.40 -6.21 1.36
N THR A 345 -11.27 -4.90 1.15
CA THR A 345 -12.35 -3.92 1.30
C THR A 345 -12.40 -2.97 0.10
N ASP A 346 -13.60 -2.49 -0.24
CA ASP A 346 -13.79 -1.53 -1.34
C ASP A 346 -14.88 -0.52 -0.98
N GLY A 347 -14.47 0.70 -0.63
CA GLY A 347 -15.35 1.70 -0.08
C GLY A 347 -15.94 1.28 1.28
N PRO A 348 -17.12 1.79 1.67
CA PRO A 348 -17.76 1.44 2.94
C PRO A 348 -18.59 0.14 2.83
N THR A 349 -18.07 -0.89 2.13
CA THR A 349 -18.76 -2.16 1.87
C THR A 349 -18.00 -3.36 2.44
N ASP A 350 -18.63 -4.52 2.49
CA ASP A 350 -18.03 -5.80 2.85
C ASP A 350 -17.40 -6.55 1.66
N ALA A 351 -17.48 -5.97 0.46
CA ALA A 351 -16.84 -6.50 -0.75
C ALA A 351 -15.42 -5.97 -0.90
N ALA A 352 -14.55 -6.79 -1.49
CA ALA A 352 -13.20 -6.41 -1.89
C ALA A 352 -13.18 -5.79 -3.30
N GLY A 353 -14.26 -5.98 -4.08
CA GLY A 353 -14.36 -5.49 -5.44
C GLY A 353 -15.54 -6.05 -6.21
N GLY A 354 -15.45 -6.01 -7.54
CA GLY A 354 -16.52 -6.42 -8.44
C GLY A 354 -16.04 -7.29 -9.60
N TYR A 355 -16.97 -8.07 -10.12
CA TYR A 355 -16.84 -8.94 -11.29
C TYR A 355 -18.03 -8.78 -12.22
N VAL A 356 -17.77 -8.68 -13.52
CA VAL A 356 -18.77 -8.71 -14.58
C VAL A 356 -18.30 -9.59 -15.73
N ASP A 357 -19.25 -10.15 -16.49
CA ASP A 357 -19.00 -10.91 -17.71
C ASP A 357 -19.97 -10.53 -18.84
N GLY A 358 -19.88 -11.20 -19.97
CA GLY A 358 -20.71 -10.93 -21.13
C GLY A 358 -22.22 -11.06 -20.90
N ASP A 359 -22.66 -11.75 -19.85
CA ASP A 359 -24.07 -11.93 -19.50
C ASP A 359 -24.57 -10.84 -18.53
N THR A 360 -23.67 -10.14 -17.84
CA THR A 360 -23.98 -9.26 -16.71
C THR A 360 -24.90 -8.10 -17.11
N ASN A 361 -24.63 -7.44 -18.24
CA ASN A 361 -25.43 -6.30 -18.68
C ASN A 361 -26.90 -6.70 -18.96
N ALA A 362 -27.11 -7.85 -19.58
CA ALA A 362 -28.47 -8.36 -19.83
C ALA A 362 -29.20 -8.75 -18.52
N ALA A 363 -28.47 -9.31 -17.55
CA ALA A 363 -29.02 -9.64 -16.23
C ALA A 363 -29.46 -8.39 -15.46
N LEU A 364 -28.64 -7.33 -15.47
CA LEU A 364 -28.98 -6.04 -14.85
C LEU A 364 -30.20 -5.41 -15.50
N GLN A 365 -30.29 -5.39 -16.84
CA GLN A 365 -31.46 -4.89 -17.56
C GLN A 365 -32.73 -5.68 -17.25
N ALA A 366 -32.63 -7.00 -17.12
CA ALA A 366 -33.76 -7.84 -16.71
C ALA A 366 -34.22 -7.56 -15.27
N ALA A 367 -33.31 -7.14 -14.39
CA ALA A 367 -33.62 -6.65 -13.05
C ALA A 367 -34.11 -5.18 -13.01
N GLY A 368 -34.22 -4.52 -14.17
CA GLY A 368 -34.65 -3.14 -14.26
C GLY A 368 -33.57 -2.11 -13.90
N LEU A 369 -32.30 -2.52 -13.92
CA LEU A 369 -31.16 -1.68 -13.59
C LEU A 369 -30.42 -1.23 -14.87
N ASP A 370 -30.24 0.08 -15.02
CA ASP A 370 -29.38 0.67 -16.04
C ASP A 370 -28.02 0.99 -15.46
N VAL A 371 -26.97 0.47 -16.08
CA VAL A 371 -25.58 0.59 -15.56
C VAL A 371 -25.17 2.07 -15.44
N PHE A 372 -25.54 2.92 -16.40
CA PHE A 372 -25.12 4.34 -16.39
C PHE A 372 -25.83 5.11 -15.27
N GLU A 373 -27.13 4.85 -15.02
CA GLU A 373 -27.83 5.48 -13.91
C GLU A 373 -27.32 4.97 -12.55
N VAL A 374 -26.99 3.67 -12.44
CA VAL A 374 -26.37 3.10 -11.24
C VAL A 374 -25.02 3.77 -10.94
N LEU A 375 -24.14 3.90 -11.94
CA LEU A 375 -22.84 4.55 -11.78
C LEU A 375 -22.98 6.03 -11.41
N LYS A 376 -23.97 6.74 -11.98
CA LYS A 376 -24.27 8.14 -11.64
C LYS A 376 -24.72 8.30 -10.18
N GLN A 377 -25.36 7.29 -9.62
CA GLN A 377 -25.75 7.26 -8.21
C GLN A 377 -24.66 6.73 -7.29
N ASN A 378 -23.50 6.27 -7.82
CA ASN A 378 -22.41 5.57 -7.09
C ASN A 378 -22.94 4.34 -6.32
N ASP A 379 -23.85 3.56 -6.93
CA ASP A 379 -24.53 2.43 -6.27
C ASP A 379 -24.12 1.06 -6.85
N ALA A 380 -22.85 0.92 -7.18
CA ALA A 380 -22.30 -0.30 -7.77
C ALA A 380 -22.48 -1.54 -6.89
N TYR A 381 -22.46 -1.38 -5.55
CA TYR A 381 -22.63 -2.48 -4.63
C TYR A 381 -23.96 -3.21 -4.79
N HIS A 382 -25.07 -2.48 -4.79
CA HIS A 382 -26.40 -3.10 -4.90
C HIS A 382 -26.61 -3.72 -6.28
N ALA A 383 -26.15 -3.07 -7.35
CA ALA A 383 -26.26 -3.60 -8.70
C ALA A 383 -25.45 -4.90 -8.87
N LEU A 384 -24.19 -4.93 -8.41
CA LEU A 384 -23.37 -6.14 -8.47
C LEU A 384 -23.90 -7.26 -7.58
N LYS A 385 -24.44 -6.92 -6.41
CA LYS A 385 -25.06 -7.89 -5.50
C LYS A 385 -26.26 -8.61 -6.16
N GLU A 386 -27.08 -7.90 -6.93
CA GLU A 386 -28.25 -8.45 -7.63
C GLU A 386 -27.88 -9.53 -8.67
N VAL A 387 -26.66 -9.45 -9.21
CA VAL A 387 -26.18 -10.36 -10.26
C VAL A 387 -25.03 -11.27 -9.81
N ASP A 388 -24.84 -11.45 -8.50
CA ASP A 388 -23.73 -12.23 -7.89
C ASP A 388 -22.32 -11.74 -8.33
N GLY A 389 -22.22 -10.46 -8.68
CA GLY A 389 -20.99 -9.84 -9.19
C GLY A 389 -20.05 -9.33 -8.10
N LEU A 390 -20.36 -9.46 -6.82
CA LEU A 390 -19.45 -9.03 -5.75
C LEU A 390 -18.28 -10.03 -5.57
N LEU A 391 -17.09 -9.48 -5.32
CA LEU A 391 -15.94 -10.23 -4.85
C LEU A 391 -15.78 -9.98 -3.35
N VAL A 392 -15.91 -11.04 -2.55
CA VAL A 392 -15.82 -10.96 -1.09
C VAL A 392 -14.68 -11.86 -0.62
N THR A 393 -13.67 -11.27 0.00
CA THR A 393 -12.49 -11.97 0.53
C THR A 393 -12.43 -11.92 2.06
N GLY A 394 -13.11 -10.95 2.66
CA GLY A 394 -12.86 -10.49 4.02
C GLY A 394 -11.52 -9.75 4.14
N PRO A 395 -11.23 -9.15 5.31
CA PRO A 395 -9.99 -8.43 5.56
C PRO A 395 -8.78 -9.36 5.38
N THR A 396 -7.83 -8.99 4.53
CA THR A 396 -6.68 -9.82 4.16
C THR A 396 -5.46 -9.60 5.06
N GLY A 397 -5.34 -8.43 5.68
CA GLY A 397 -4.19 -8.03 6.49
C GLY A 397 -3.02 -7.43 5.69
N THR A 398 -3.18 -7.25 4.38
CA THR A 398 -2.26 -6.48 3.53
C THR A 398 -2.96 -5.26 2.94
N ASN A 399 -2.21 -4.32 2.39
CA ASN A 399 -2.71 -3.25 1.52
C ASN A 399 -1.57 -2.82 0.59
N VAL A 400 -1.70 -3.20 -0.67
CA VAL A 400 -0.74 -2.89 -1.74
C VAL A 400 -1.49 -2.42 -3.00
N ASN A 401 -2.54 -1.62 -2.80
CA ASN A 401 -3.46 -1.13 -3.83
C ASN A 401 -4.30 -2.23 -4.50
N ASP A 402 -4.75 -1.99 -5.73
CA ASP A 402 -5.75 -2.79 -6.42
C ASP A 402 -5.17 -3.46 -7.67
N VAL A 403 -5.82 -4.53 -8.13
CA VAL A 403 -5.60 -5.12 -9.44
C VAL A 403 -6.91 -5.30 -10.19
N ALA A 404 -6.94 -4.79 -11.41
CA ALA A 404 -8.00 -5.02 -12.39
C ALA A 404 -7.50 -6.00 -13.45
N VAL A 405 -8.35 -6.94 -13.83
CA VAL A 405 -8.06 -7.95 -14.84
C VAL A 405 -9.22 -8.05 -15.82
N ALA A 406 -8.90 -8.02 -17.11
CA ALA A 406 -9.83 -8.25 -18.20
C ALA A 406 -9.46 -9.54 -18.93
N LEU A 407 -10.34 -10.54 -18.86
CA LEU A 407 -10.15 -11.86 -19.45
C LEU A 407 -10.95 -12.00 -20.75
N LEU A 408 -10.33 -12.57 -21.77
CA LEU A 408 -10.97 -12.95 -23.03
C LEU A 408 -10.74 -14.45 -23.28
N ARG A 409 -11.80 -15.19 -23.55
CA ARG A 409 -11.75 -16.59 -23.97
C ARG A 409 -12.29 -16.73 -25.40
N THR A 410 -11.67 -17.61 -26.14
CA THR A 410 -12.16 -18.03 -27.46
C THR A 410 -13.27 -19.07 -27.34
#